data_730a60a9f2c2c3e3f83e546787bda737
#
_entry.id   730a60a9f2c2c3e3f83e546787bda737
#
_cell.length_a   1.000
_cell.length_b   1.000
_cell.length_c   1.000
_cell.angle_alpha   90.00
_cell.angle_beta   90.00
_cell.angle_gamma   90.00
#
_symmetry.space_group_name_H-M   'P 1'
#
loop_
_entity.id
_entity.type
_entity.pdbx_description
1 polymer ?
#
loop_
_entity_poly.entity_id
_entity_poly.type
_entity_poly.pdbx_seq_one_letter_code
_entity_poly.pdbx_strand_id
1 'polypeptide(L)'
;MIMMNNKKDIATTILLVDNEPDVTSVLSMGLEDEGFKVDAFNDPILALSNFKPNFYALSILDINMPKMNGYELYKEIRKIDDKVKICILTASEIYNESLRAPPPELLDDVKCFIPKPIAIDDFVKKVKEELNL
;
A
#
# COMPACT_ATOMS: atom_id res chain seq x y z
N MET A 1 -5.33 33.63 -3.16
CA MET A 1 -4.93 33.31 -3.35
C MET A 1 -4.35 32.21 -3.48
N ILE A 2 -3.74 32.03 -3.79
CA ILE A 2 -3.06 31.05 -4.05
C ILE A 2 -2.90 30.13 -3.09
N MET A 3 -2.92 30.43 -1.99
CA MET A 3 -2.70 29.63 -1.06
C MET A 3 -3.62 28.62 -0.94
N MET A 4 -4.69 28.74 -1.35
CA MET A 4 -5.57 27.77 -1.18
C MET A 4 -5.19 26.59 -1.78
N ASN A 5 -4.35 26.56 -2.63
CA ASN A 5 -3.94 25.37 -3.25
C ASN A 5 -2.96 24.59 -2.47
N ASN A 6 -2.61 25.06 -1.32
CA ASN A 6 -1.61 24.38 -0.56
C ASN A 6 -1.94 22.94 -0.24
N LYS A 7 -3.19 22.63 -0.02
CA LYS A 7 -3.53 21.26 0.26
C LYS A 7 -3.30 20.37 -0.92
N LYS A 8 -3.51 20.89 -2.12
CA LYS A 8 -3.24 20.10 -3.30
C LYS A 8 -1.76 20.02 -3.56
N ASP A 9 -1.05 21.09 -3.20
CA ASP A 9 0.37 21.10 -3.45
C ASP A 9 1.13 20.21 -2.48
N ILE A 10 0.57 19.99 -1.28
CA ILE A 10 1.17 19.06 -0.36
C ILE A 10 0.71 17.70 -0.77
N ALA A 11 1.53 17.04 -1.52
CA ALA A 11 1.16 15.76 -2.07
C ALA A 11 1.00 14.72 -0.99
N THR A 12 -0.05 13.96 -1.10
CA THR A 12 -0.28 12.80 -0.26
C THR A 12 0.72 11.73 -0.67
N THR A 13 1.44 11.19 0.28
CA THR A 13 2.45 10.16 -0.01
C THR A 13 1.93 8.78 0.35
N ILE A 14 2.11 7.86 -0.57
CA ILE A 14 1.66 6.49 -0.45
C ILE A 14 2.88 5.57 -0.49
N LEU A 15 2.92 4.62 0.44
CA LEU A 15 3.94 3.58 0.42
C LEU A 15 3.40 2.42 -0.40
N LEU A 16 4.19 1.89 -1.32
CA LEU A 16 3.77 0.78 -2.16
C LEU A 16 4.87 -0.28 -2.14
N VAL A 17 4.53 -1.47 -1.69
CA VAL A 17 5.51 -2.56 -1.56
C VAL A 17 5.02 -3.79 -2.31
N ASP A 18 5.77 -4.21 -3.32
CA ASP A 18 5.46 -5.39 -4.11
C ASP A 18 6.78 -5.87 -4.71
N ASN A 19 7.09 -7.15 -4.58
CA ASN A 19 8.38 -7.65 -5.03
C ASN A 19 8.52 -7.72 -6.55
N GLU A 20 7.48 -7.40 -7.31
CA GLU A 20 7.54 -7.39 -8.76
C GLU A 20 7.72 -5.96 -9.27
N PRO A 21 8.89 -5.62 -9.84
CA PRO A 21 9.14 -4.25 -10.29
C PRO A 21 8.15 -3.74 -11.34
N ASP A 22 7.66 -4.63 -12.19
CA ASP A 22 6.69 -4.21 -13.21
C ASP A 22 5.40 -3.74 -12.56
N VAL A 23 4.99 -4.38 -11.46
CA VAL A 23 3.78 -4.02 -10.76
C VAL A 23 3.95 -2.66 -10.08
N THR A 24 5.05 -2.47 -9.35
CA THR A 24 5.26 -1.18 -8.68
C THR A 24 5.39 -0.05 -9.70
N SER A 25 6.03 -0.31 -10.85
CA SER A 25 6.16 0.73 -11.87
C SER A 25 4.80 1.17 -12.39
N VAL A 26 3.96 0.22 -12.75
CA VAL A 26 2.66 0.54 -13.34
C VAL A 26 1.75 1.21 -12.32
N LEU A 27 1.69 0.67 -11.10
CA LEU A 27 0.82 1.22 -10.08
C LEU A 27 1.30 2.60 -9.62
N SER A 28 2.63 2.79 -9.52
CA SER A 28 3.17 4.09 -9.14
C SER A 28 2.82 5.14 -10.17
N MET A 29 2.94 4.81 -11.46
CA MET A 29 2.60 5.75 -12.51
C MET A 29 1.14 6.17 -12.43
N GLY A 30 0.26 5.22 -12.20
CA GLY A 30 -1.16 5.53 -12.08
C GLY A 30 -1.44 6.47 -10.93
N LEU A 31 -0.80 6.24 -9.79
CA LEU A 31 -0.99 7.11 -8.64
C LEU A 31 -0.36 8.49 -8.85
N GLU A 32 0.82 8.52 -9.43
CA GLU A 32 1.50 9.79 -9.67
C GLU A 32 0.74 10.65 -10.67
N ASP A 33 0.11 10.04 -11.65
CA ASP A 33 -0.73 10.78 -12.59
C ASP A 33 -1.90 11.46 -11.90
N GLU A 34 -2.30 10.97 -10.74
CA GLU A 34 -3.38 11.56 -9.97
C GLU A 34 -2.89 12.55 -8.91
N GLY A 35 -1.59 12.82 -8.89
CA GLY A 35 -1.03 13.80 -7.98
C GLY A 35 -0.47 13.26 -6.68
N PHE A 36 -0.49 11.95 -6.49
CA PHE A 36 0.09 11.36 -5.29
C PHE A 36 1.60 11.25 -5.42
N LYS A 37 2.29 11.26 -4.31
CA LYS A 37 3.70 10.87 -4.28
C LYS A 37 3.75 9.42 -3.85
N VAL A 38 4.67 8.67 -4.41
CA VAL A 38 4.77 7.24 -4.12
C VAL A 38 6.20 6.87 -3.74
N ASP A 39 6.35 6.24 -2.58
CA ASP A 39 7.60 5.60 -2.21
C ASP A 39 7.39 4.12 -2.50
N ALA A 40 8.03 3.62 -3.54
CA ALA A 40 7.84 2.25 -3.99
C ALA A 40 9.06 1.40 -3.65
N PHE A 41 8.82 0.21 -3.11
CA PHE A 41 9.88 -0.73 -2.76
C PHE A 41 9.54 -2.11 -3.30
N ASN A 42 10.56 -2.81 -3.76
CA ASN A 42 10.40 -4.18 -4.21
C ASN A 42 10.94 -5.19 -3.20
N ASP A 43 11.36 -4.71 -2.04
CA ASP A 43 11.91 -5.53 -0.98
C ASP A 43 11.24 -5.09 0.34
N PRO A 44 10.53 -5.98 1.02
CA PRO A 44 9.83 -5.59 2.25
C PRO A 44 10.77 -5.16 3.37
N ILE A 45 11.99 -5.71 3.39
CA ILE A 45 12.95 -5.32 4.42
C ILE A 45 13.40 -3.89 4.20
N LEU A 46 13.66 -3.51 2.94
CA LEU A 46 14.02 -2.13 2.64
C LEU A 46 12.86 -1.19 2.91
N ALA A 47 11.64 -1.61 2.60
CA ALA A 47 10.48 -0.79 2.88
C ALA A 47 10.38 -0.52 4.39
N LEU A 48 10.58 -1.55 5.19
CA LEU A 48 10.47 -1.41 6.62
C LEU A 48 11.57 -0.52 7.18
N SER A 49 12.81 -0.70 6.72
CA SER A 49 13.93 0.09 7.22
C SER A 49 13.83 1.55 6.82
N ASN A 50 13.08 1.86 5.78
CA ASN A 50 12.89 3.23 5.33
C ASN A 50 11.53 3.81 5.73
N PHE A 51 10.73 3.05 6.48
CA PHE A 51 9.41 3.50 6.85
C PHE A 51 9.48 4.72 7.78
N LYS A 52 8.67 5.72 7.50
CA LYS A 52 8.62 6.95 8.27
C LYS A 52 7.27 7.05 8.97
N PRO A 53 7.23 7.06 10.29
CA PRO A 53 5.96 7.18 11.00
C PRO A 53 5.31 8.54 10.76
N ASN A 54 4.00 8.55 10.74
CA ASN A 54 3.21 9.76 10.55
C ASN A 54 3.49 10.47 9.23
N PHE A 55 3.96 9.73 8.25
CA PHE A 55 4.34 10.31 6.97
C PHE A 55 3.44 9.84 5.83
N TYR A 56 3.09 8.57 5.81
CA TYR A 56 2.30 8.02 4.72
C TYR A 56 0.80 8.10 5.04
N ALA A 57 0.01 8.46 4.05
CA ALA A 57 -1.44 8.43 4.22
C ALA A 57 -1.95 6.99 4.06
N LEU A 58 -1.24 6.19 3.29
CA LEU A 58 -1.67 4.84 2.97
C LEU A 58 -0.43 3.99 2.69
N SER A 59 -0.46 2.74 3.12
CA SER A 59 0.57 1.76 2.77
C SER A 59 -0.12 0.62 2.04
N ILE A 60 0.33 0.33 0.83
CA ILE A 60 -0.22 -0.73 0.00
C ILE A 60 0.80 -1.86 -0.03
N LEU A 61 0.44 -3.02 0.49
CA LEU A 61 1.38 -4.11 0.71
C LEU A 61 0.93 -5.38 -0.02
N ASP A 62 1.84 -5.94 -0.83
CA ASP A 62 1.60 -7.22 -1.46
C ASP A 62 1.76 -8.33 -0.42
N ILE A 63 0.91 -9.34 -0.46
CA ILE A 63 1.00 -10.43 0.49
C ILE A 63 2.17 -11.35 0.17
N ASN A 64 2.33 -11.68 -1.10
CA ASN A 64 3.24 -12.77 -1.47
C ASN A 64 4.61 -12.24 -1.86
N MET A 65 5.46 -12.09 -0.89
CA MET A 65 6.82 -11.59 -1.10
C MET A 65 7.82 -12.51 -0.38
N PRO A 66 9.02 -12.68 -0.93
CA PRO A 66 10.04 -13.44 -0.23
C PRO A 66 10.53 -12.69 1.00
N LYS A 67 11.13 -13.40 1.93
CA LYS A 67 11.70 -12.87 3.17
C LYS A 67 10.67 -12.45 4.20
N MET A 68 9.68 -11.67 3.81
CA MET A 68 8.67 -11.18 4.72
C MET A 68 7.42 -10.96 3.89
N ASN A 69 6.32 -11.63 4.22
CA ASN A 69 5.09 -11.46 3.47
C ASN A 69 4.35 -10.20 3.93
N GLY A 70 3.27 -9.86 3.24
CA GLY A 70 2.54 -8.64 3.53
C GLY A 70 1.94 -8.60 4.93
N TYR A 71 1.53 -9.74 5.47
CA TYR A 71 0.97 -9.78 6.82
C TYR A 71 2.05 -9.50 7.86
N GLU A 72 3.24 -10.03 7.63
CA GLU A 72 4.36 -9.80 8.54
C GLU A 72 4.80 -8.34 8.48
N LEU A 73 4.85 -7.80 7.26
CA LEU A 73 5.21 -6.39 7.09
C LEU A 73 4.17 -5.49 7.76
N TYR A 74 2.89 -5.82 7.61
CA TYR A 74 1.82 -5.09 8.27
C TYR A 74 2.06 -5.03 9.78
N LYS A 75 2.40 -6.17 10.39
CA LYS A 75 2.61 -6.20 11.83
C LYS A 75 3.77 -5.30 12.25
N GLU A 76 4.84 -5.31 11.46
CA GLU A 76 6.01 -4.47 11.78
C GLU A 76 5.68 -2.99 11.60
N ILE A 77 4.94 -2.66 10.56
CA ILE A 77 4.54 -1.27 10.34
C ILE A 77 3.66 -0.78 11.50
N ARG A 78 2.74 -1.62 11.97
CA ARG A 78 1.86 -1.23 13.07
C ARG A 78 2.60 -0.95 14.37
N LYS A 79 3.77 -1.53 14.56
CA LYS A 79 4.59 -1.21 15.74
C LYS A 79 5.16 0.19 15.65
N ILE A 80 5.34 0.71 14.44
CA ILE A 80 5.94 2.02 14.22
C ILE A 80 4.87 3.09 14.07
N ASP A 81 3.78 2.76 13.38
CA ASP A 81 2.71 3.71 13.09
C ASP A 81 1.38 2.98 13.18
N ASP A 82 0.61 3.24 14.20
CA ASP A 82 -0.65 2.54 14.42
C ASP A 82 -1.83 3.23 13.72
N LYS A 83 -1.57 4.30 12.96
CA LYS A 83 -2.65 5.07 12.34
C LYS A 83 -2.67 5.02 10.82
N VAL A 84 -1.55 4.68 10.19
CA VAL A 84 -1.50 4.69 8.73
C VAL A 84 -2.53 3.68 8.18
N LYS A 85 -3.23 4.07 7.14
CA LYS A 85 -4.19 3.17 6.51
C LYS A 85 -3.43 2.11 5.72
N ILE A 86 -3.96 0.90 5.68
CA ILE A 86 -3.31 -0.23 5.02
C ILE A 86 -4.26 -0.81 3.98
N CYS A 87 -3.75 -1.06 2.77
CA CYS A 87 -4.43 -1.87 1.76
C CYS A 87 -3.53 -3.06 1.46
N ILE A 88 -4.13 -4.20 1.23
CA ILE A 88 -3.40 -5.43 0.92
C ILE A 88 -3.65 -5.79 -0.55
N LEU A 89 -2.58 -6.00 -1.30
CA LEU A 89 -2.68 -6.51 -2.67
C LEU A 89 -2.70 -8.03 -2.60
N THR A 90 -3.71 -8.63 -3.20
CA THR A 90 -3.88 -10.08 -3.11
C THR A 90 -3.91 -10.69 -4.50
N ALA A 91 -3.21 -11.80 -4.71
CA ALA A 91 -3.27 -12.51 -5.96
C ALA A 91 -4.53 -13.36 -6.01
N SER A 92 -4.93 -13.78 -7.19
CA SER A 92 -6.09 -14.62 -7.32
C SER A 92 -5.90 -15.96 -6.64
N GLU A 93 -4.65 -16.39 -6.45
CA GLU A 93 -4.36 -17.63 -5.76
C GLU A 93 -4.09 -17.39 -4.29
N ILE A 94 -4.75 -16.44 -3.72
CA ILE A 94 -4.54 -16.10 -2.36
C ILE A 94 -4.72 -17.25 -1.41
N TYR A 95 -5.55 -18.22 -1.74
CA TYR A 95 -5.80 -19.34 -0.86
C TYR A 95 -4.89 -20.53 -1.15
N ASN A 96 -3.77 -20.26 -1.81
CA ASN A 96 -2.75 -21.23 -1.96
C ASN A 96 -2.35 -21.71 -0.58
N GLU A 97 -2.09 -23.00 -0.46
CA GLU A 97 -1.79 -23.59 0.85
C GLU A 97 -0.51 -23.09 1.47
N SER A 98 0.38 -22.54 0.68
CA SER A 98 1.62 -22.01 1.22
C SER A 98 1.40 -20.69 1.93
N LEU A 99 0.25 -20.04 1.73
CA LEU A 99 -0.04 -18.80 2.41
C LEU A 99 -0.94 -19.09 3.61
N ARG A 100 -0.55 -18.57 4.74
CA ARG A 100 -1.35 -18.75 5.92
C ARG A 100 -2.55 -17.83 5.88
N ALA A 101 -3.57 -18.17 6.65
CA ALA A 101 -4.69 -17.27 6.79
C ALA A 101 -4.22 -15.96 7.41
N PRO A 102 -4.85 -14.85 7.07
CA PRO A 102 -4.46 -13.57 7.66
C PRO A 102 -4.67 -13.60 9.19
N PRO A 103 -3.83 -12.93 9.94
CA PRO A 103 -4.02 -12.86 11.38
C PRO A 103 -5.32 -12.14 11.70
N PRO A 104 -6.01 -12.51 12.78
CA PRO A 104 -7.28 -11.88 13.11
C PRO A 104 -7.17 -10.36 13.27
N GLU A 105 -6.08 -9.88 13.85
CA GLU A 105 -5.91 -8.45 14.04
C GLU A 105 -5.84 -7.71 12.72
N LEU A 106 -5.32 -8.32 11.68
CA LEU A 106 -5.29 -7.69 10.38
C LEU A 106 -6.69 -7.56 9.81
N LEU A 107 -7.51 -8.61 9.95
CA LEU A 107 -8.87 -8.58 9.44
C LEU A 107 -9.74 -7.55 10.16
N ASP A 108 -9.45 -7.30 11.43
CA ASP A 108 -10.17 -6.27 12.16
C ASP A 108 -9.74 -4.87 11.75
N ASP A 109 -8.48 -4.70 11.43
CA ASP A 109 -7.86 -3.41 11.15
C ASP A 109 -7.95 -3.02 9.69
N VAL A 110 -7.67 -3.96 8.78
CA VAL A 110 -7.55 -3.67 7.35
C VAL A 110 -8.84 -4.02 6.64
N LYS A 111 -9.41 -3.03 5.95
CA LYS A 111 -10.65 -3.23 5.21
C LYS A 111 -10.45 -3.11 3.70
N CYS A 112 -9.25 -2.77 3.27
CA CYS A 112 -8.97 -2.57 1.85
C CYS A 112 -8.15 -3.73 1.32
N PHE A 113 -8.75 -4.55 0.46
CA PHE A 113 -8.07 -5.66 -0.19
C PHE A 113 -8.24 -5.46 -1.69
N ILE A 114 -7.14 -5.42 -2.40
CA ILE A 114 -7.11 -5.11 -3.83
C ILE A 114 -6.61 -6.34 -4.58
N PRO A 115 -7.45 -6.95 -5.42
CA PRO A 115 -7.02 -8.14 -6.15
C PRO A 115 -6.02 -7.81 -7.26
N LYS A 116 -5.10 -8.70 -7.51
CA LYS A 116 -4.18 -8.61 -8.63
C LYS A 116 -4.56 -9.71 -9.62
N PRO A 117 -4.54 -9.42 -10.91
CA PRO A 117 -4.26 -8.12 -11.52
C PRO A 117 -5.46 -7.19 -11.44
N ILE A 118 -5.22 -5.90 -11.51
CA ILE A 118 -6.30 -4.93 -11.46
C ILE A 118 -6.00 -3.85 -12.49
N ALA A 119 -7.03 -3.34 -13.15
CA ALA A 119 -6.88 -2.25 -14.09
C ALA A 119 -6.49 -0.98 -13.33
N ILE A 120 -5.65 -0.16 -13.95
CA ILE A 120 -5.14 1.03 -13.28
C ILE A 120 -6.27 1.95 -12.82
N ASP A 121 -7.28 2.15 -13.63
CA ASP A 121 -8.38 3.04 -13.24
C ASP A 121 -9.10 2.51 -12.02
N ASP A 122 -9.29 1.20 -11.93
CA ASP A 122 -9.95 0.60 -10.77
C ASP A 122 -9.07 0.69 -9.55
N PHE A 123 -7.76 0.52 -9.72
CA PHE A 123 -6.81 0.63 -8.63
C PHE A 123 -6.81 2.05 -8.04
N VAL A 124 -6.72 3.04 -8.91
CA VAL A 124 -6.73 4.44 -8.48
C VAL A 124 -8.04 4.78 -7.76
N LYS A 125 -9.14 4.25 -8.28
CA LYS A 125 -10.43 4.49 -7.66
C LYS A 125 -10.48 3.93 -6.25
N LYS A 126 -9.97 2.70 -6.07
CA LYS A 126 -9.95 2.09 -4.74
C LYS A 126 -9.08 2.88 -3.77
N VAL A 127 -7.95 3.36 -4.23
CA VAL A 127 -7.06 4.15 -3.39
C VAL A 127 -7.76 5.45 -2.97
N LYS A 128 -8.41 6.11 -3.91
CA LYS A 128 -9.12 7.35 -3.58
C LYS A 128 -10.25 7.10 -2.60
N GLU A 129 -10.97 6.00 -2.76
CA GLU A 129 -12.04 5.65 -1.84
C GLU A 129 -11.50 5.44 -0.43
N GLU A 130 -10.38 4.76 -0.33
CA GLU A 130 -9.79 4.51 0.98
C GLU A 130 -9.32 5.80 1.64
N LEU A 131 -8.90 6.76 0.86
CA LEU A 131 -8.45 8.05 1.36
C LEU A 131 -9.58 9.07 1.47
N ASN A 132 -10.80 8.69 1.14
CA ASN A 132 -11.97 9.57 1.18
C ASN A 132 -11.84 10.74 0.21
N LEU A 133 -11.32 10.47 -0.96
CA LEU A 133 -11.15 11.49 -2.00
C LEU A 133 -12.12 11.35 -3.14
#